data_7770b6a7d98d3f128f28ca4d26276143
#
_entry.id   7770b6a7d98d3f128f28ca4d26276143
#
_cell.length_a   1.000
_cell.length_b   1.000
_cell.length_c   1.000
_cell.angle_alpha   90.00
_cell.angle_beta   90.00
_cell.angle_gamma   90.00
#
_symmetry.space_group_name_H-M   'P 1'
#
loop_
_entity.id
_entity.type
_entity.pdbx_description
1 polymer ?
#
loop_
_entity_poly.entity_id
_entity_poly.type
_entity_poly.pdbx_seq_one_letter_code
_entity_poly.pdbx_strand_id
1 'polypeptide(L)'
;INLAKLYTFSSFAQFKAIMVSMGYEVYQKDGNVLVKHGGKVQKEIPSSEIESLFKSGYRERTRCRQLRSILKKYRDVSSNKEELQKELKTKFGIDIVFFGKKDAPYGYMLVDHANNTIINGARVLAVEELLDFATPEERFKRIEDYIDRLLTLNPNITQSEIYHKIRKQRAYIKKGIIYFDGQSRPLKPFMAEAIDRNNRIAMVEMFNPVTEAERDLLCKIFKVPRKDLVDISPERTHYYTDAVNRLREIFNDENVSSVRSRIHEEGFTIRQEEDATYAINFKQHIIINLTEENFNLQ
;
A
#
# COMPACT_ATOMS: atom_id res chain seq x y z
N ILE A 1 -25.08 31.18 -13.75
CA ILE A 1 -25.56 30.70 -12.44
C ILE A 1 -26.67 29.70 -12.62
N ASN A 2 -27.68 29.96 -13.42
CA ASN A 2 -28.81 29.04 -13.61
C ASN A 2 -28.36 27.64 -14.05
N LEU A 3 -27.34 27.55 -14.91
CA LEU A 3 -26.74 26.27 -15.30
C LEU A 3 -26.02 25.60 -14.12
N ALA A 4 -25.32 26.36 -13.28
CA ALA A 4 -24.64 25.79 -12.11
C ALA A 4 -25.64 25.21 -11.09
N LYS A 5 -26.87 25.72 -11.01
CA LYS A 5 -27.94 25.21 -10.14
C LYS A 5 -28.38 23.79 -10.50
N LEU A 6 -28.12 23.33 -11.71
CA LEU A 6 -28.39 21.96 -12.15
C LEU A 6 -27.45 20.94 -11.48
N TYR A 7 -26.28 21.38 -11.05
CA TYR A 7 -25.25 20.52 -10.45
C TYR A 7 -25.43 20.35 -8.95
N THR A 8 -24.97 19.22 -8.45
CA THR A 8 -24.83 18.99 -7.02
C THR A 8 -23.41 19.31 -6.60
N PHE A 9 -23.23 20.37 -5.78
CA PHE A 9 -21.92 20.81 -5.26
C PHE A 9 -22.03 21.26 -3.81
N SER A 10 -20.95 21.21 -3.06
CA SER A 10 -20.91 21.42 -1.61
C SER A 10 -19.84 22.46 -1.18
N SER A 11 -19.19 23.11 -2.12
CA SER A 11 -18.16 24.09 -1.82
C SER A 11 -17.98 25.11 -2.94
N PHE A 12 -17.43 26.26 -2.59
CA PHE A 12 -17.07 27.29 -3.58
C PHE A 12 -16.06 26.77 -4.63
N ALA A 13 -15.10 25.92 -4.23
CA ALA A 13 -14.14 25.34 -5.16
C ALA A 13 -14.82 24.48 -6.24
N GLN A 14 -15.86 23.73 -5.87
CA GLN A 14 -16.69 22.96 -6.81
C GLN A 14 -17.51 23.88 -7.71
N PHE A 15 -18.14 24.90 -7.15
CA PHE A 15 -18.84 25.92 -7.95
C PHE A 15 -17.90 26.57 -8.97
N LYS A 16 -16.72 26.99 -8.53
CA LYS A 16 -15.68 27.56 -9.40
C LYS A 16 -15.31 26.61 -10.54
N ALA A 17 -15.14 25.32 -10.26
CA ALA A 17 -14.80 24.33 -11.29
C ALA A 17 -15.91 24.17 -12.32
N ILE A 18 -17.19 24.17 -11.92
CA ILE A 18 -18.34 24.17 -12.84
C ILE A 18 -18.29 25.41 -13.76
N MET A 19 -18.08 26.59 -13.19
CA MET A 19 -18.04 27.82 -13.96
C MET A 19 -16.85 27.86 -14.93
N VAL A 20 -15.67 27.39 -14.49
CA VAL A 20 -14.48 27.29 -15.35
C VAL A 20 -14.70 26.31 -16.50
N SER A 21 -15.36 25.17 -16.29
CA SER A 21 -15.70 24.22 -17.37
C SER A 21 -16.62 24.82 -18.42
N MET A 22 -17.37 25.87 -18.05
CA MET A 22 -18.25 26.63 -18.93
C MET A 22 -17.57 27.87 -19.56
N GLY A 23 -16.24 28.06 -19.32
CA GLY A 23 -15.48 29.16 -19.89
C GLY A 23 -15.51 30.47 -19.08
N TYR A 24 -15.98 30.42 -17.83
CA TYR A 24 -15.97 31.58 -16.95
C TYR A 24 -14.81 31.56 -15.96
N GLU A 25 -14.30 32.72 -15.62
CA GLU A 25 -13.37 32.92 -14.51
C GLU A 25 -14.16 33.36 -13.25
N VAL A 26 -13.82 32.81 -12.09
CA VAL A 26 -14.54 33.08 -10.85
C VAL A 26 -13.57 33.39 -9.72
N TYR A 27 -13.82 34.50 -9.02
CA TYR A 27 -13.02 35.02 -7.91
C TYR A 27 -13.91 35.43 -6.75
N GLN A 28 -13.45 35.23 -5.51
CA GLN A 28 -14.06 35.81 -4.32
C GLN A 28 -13.33 37.09 -3.97
N LYS A 29 -14.07 38.16 -3.73
CA LYS A 29 -13.56 39.45 -3.30
C LYS A 29 -14.61 40.16 -2.44
N ASP A 30 -14.21 40.67 -1.29
CA ASP A 30 -15.02 41.52 -0.39
C ASP A 30 -16.44 40.95 -0.13
N GLY A 31 -16.54 39.65 0.17
CA GLY A 31 -17.81 38.97 0.43
C GLY A 31 -18.66 38.67 -0.82
N ASN A 32 -18.19 39.01 -1.99
CA ASN A 32 -18.86 38.79 -3.27
C ASN A 32 -18.09 37.77 -4.15
N VAL A 33 -18.79 37.15 -5.07
CA VAL A 33 -18.27 36.29 -6.12
C VAL A 33 -18.37 37.04 -7.45
N LEU A 34 -17.20 37.35 -8.03
CA LEU A 34 -17.08 37.96 -9.33
C LEU A 34 -17.00 36.90 -10.42
N VAL A 35 -17.92 36.93 -11.36
CA VAL A 35 -17.94 36.04 -12.55
C VAL A 35 -17.48 36.85 -13.75
N LYS A 36 -16.37 36.44 -14.39
CA LYS A 36 -15.82 37.09 -15.58
C LYS A 36 -15.89 36.19 -16.80
N HIS A 37 -16.00 36.78 -17.96
CA HIS A 37 -15.83 36.15 -19.25
C HIS A 37 -15.12 37.10 -20.20
N GLY A 38 -14.10 36.60 -20.91
CA GLY A 38 -13.30 37.44 -21.80
C GLY A 38 -12.64 38.63 -21.08
N GLY A 39 -12.22 38.47 -19.83
CA GLY A 39 -11.59 39.52 -19.00
C GLY A 39 -12.58 40.55 -18.41
N LYS A 40 -13.84 40.55 -18.78
CA LYS A 40 -14.86 41.50 -18.28
C LYS A 40 -15.75 40.85 -17.20
N VAL A 41 -16.05 41.59 -16.13
CA VAL A 41 -17.02 41.17 -15.11
C VAL A 41 -18.40 41.14 -15.73
N GLN A 42 -19.00 39.97 -15.71
CA GLN A 42 -20.36 39.74 -16.24
C GLN A 42 -21.38 39.84 -15.10
N LYS A 43 -21.00 39.39 -13.90
CA LYS A 43 -21.88 39.43 -12.73
C LYS A 43 -21.06 39.47 -11.43
N GLU A 44 -21.62 40.15 -10.45
CA GLU A 44 -21.22 40.14 -9.07
C GLU A 44 -22.36 39.58 -8.23
N ILE A 45 -22.08 38.64 -7.31
CA ILE A 45 -23.06 37.86 -6.57
C ILE A 45 -22.60 37.80 -5.12
N PRO A 46 -23.45 38.07 -4.13
CA PRO A 46 -23.12 37.80 -2.74
C PRO A 46 -22.68 36.35 -2.52
N SER A 47 -21.58 36.15 -1.79
CA SER A 47 -21.07 34.80 -1.50
C SER A 47 -22.15 33.91 -0.82
N SER A 48 -22.99 34.50 0.03
CA SER A 48 -24.11 33.84 0.69
C SER A 48 -25.15 33.26 -0.29
N GLU A 49 -25.37 33.90 -1.44
CA GLU A 49 -26.27 33.35 -2.47
C GLU A 49 -25.70 32.05 -3.05
N ILE A 50 -24.39 31.98 -3.28
CA ILE A 50 -23.73 30.76 -3.75
C ILE A 50 -23.71 29.68 -2.68
N GLU A 51 -23.42 30.05 -1.42
CA GLU A 51 -23.42 29.13 -0.27
C GLU A 51 -24.80 28.52 -0.03
N SER A 52 -25.87 29.26 -0.26
CA SER A 52 -27.26 28.75 -0.16
C SER A 52 -27.54 27.61 -1.16
N LEU A 53 -26.75 27.47 -2.22
CA LEU A 53 -26.87 26.41 -3.21
C LEU A 53 -26.11 25.14 -2.84
N PHE A 54 -25.29 25.18 -1.77
CA PHE A 54 -24.51 24.00 -1.36
C PHE A 54 -25.42 22.89 -0.93
N LYS A 55 -25.18 21.71 -1.49
CA LYS A 55 -25.87 20.46 -1.16
C LYS A 55 -24.86 19.46 -0.62
N SER A 56 -25.32 18.39 0.03
CA SER A 56 -24.45 17.29 0.44
C SER A 56 -23.67 16.76 -0.75
N GLY A 57 -22.34 16.60 -0.60
CA GLY A 57 -21.48 16.21 -1.70
C GLY A 57 -21.82 14.84 -2.26
N TYR A 58 -21.69 14.72 -3.57
CA TYR A 58 -21.86 13.47 -4.30
C TYR A 58 -20.83 12.41 -3.85
N ARG A 59 -21.29 11.26 -3.40
CA ARG A 59 -20.45 10.20 -2.79
C ARG A 59 -20.57 8.83 -3.44
N GLU A 60 -21.01 8.75 -4.67
CA GLU A 60 -21.23 7.47 -5.34
C GLU A 60 -19.91 6.75 -5.66
N ARG A 61 -19.62 5.67 -4.91
CA ARG A 61 -18.40 4.87 -5.06
C ARG A 61 -18.32 4.18 -6.44
N THR A 62 -19.46 3.78 -6.98
CA THR A 62 -19.53 3.11 -8.29
C THR A 62 -19.08 4.04 -9.39
N ARG A 63 -19.57 5.29 -9.39
CA ARG A 63 -19.18 6.29 -10.38
C ARG A 63 -17.69 6.64 -10.28
N CYS A 64 -17.16 6.78 -9.07
CA CYS A 64 -15.73 7.00 -8.88
C CYS A 64 -14.88 5.86 -9.48
N ARG A 65 -15.30 4.60 -9.36
CA ARG A 65 -14.60 3.45 -9.96
C ARG A 65 -14.67 3.50 -11.50
N GLN A 66 -15.83 3.80 -12.07
CA GLN A 66 -16.01 3.95 -13.52
C GLN A 66 -15.10 5.06 -14.05
N LEU A 67 -15.16 6.24 -13.43
CA LEU A 67 -14.32 7.38 -13.79
C LEU A 67 -12.83 7.05 -13.69
N ARG A 68 -12.42 6.33 -12.67
CA ARG A 68 -11.03 5.87 -12.54
C ARG A 68 -10.59 5.02 -13.72
N SER A 69 -11.41 4.07 -14.14
CA SER A 69 -11.11 3.20 -15.28
C SER A 69 -11.04 4.01 -16.59
N ILE A 70 -11.95 4.95 -16.77
CA ILE A 70 -11.96 5.86 -17.92
C ILE A 70 -10.70 6.73 -17.93
N LEU A 71 -10.37 7.39 -16.80
CA LEU A 71 -9.19 8.26 -16.69
C LEU A 71 -7.90 7.50 -17.01
N LYS A 72 -7.71 6.29 -16.44
CA LYS A 72 -6.55 5.47 -16.72
C LYS A 72 -6.44 5.11 -18.19
N LYS A 73 -7.53 4.60 -18.78
CA LYS A 73 -7.55 4.20 -20.18
C LYS A 73 -7.18 5.36 -21.11
N TYR A 74 -7.74 6.54 -20.87
CA TYR A 74 -7.52 7.69 -21.76
C TYR A 74 -6.19 8.40 -21.47
N ARG A 75 -5.69 8.39 -20.23
CA ARG A 75 -4.31 8.78 -19.94
C ARG A 75 -3.30 7.94 -20.74
N ASP A 76 -3.50 6.61 -20.79
CA ASP A 76 -2.57 5.68 -21.42
C ASP A 76 -2.49 5.84 -22.96
N VAL A 77 -3.47 6.50 -23.57
CA VAL A 77 -3.50 6.78 -25.01
C VAL A 77 -3.33 8.26 -25.36
N SER A 78 -3.22 9.13 -24.36
CA SER A 78 -2.97 10.57 -24.54
C SER A 78 -1.49 10.88 -24.33
N SER A 79 -0.97 11.83 -25.09
CA SER A 79 0.42 12.27 -24.99
C SER A 79 0.63 13.40 -23.96
N ASN A 80 -0.44 14.09 -23.57
CA ASN A 80 -0.42 15.24 -22.65
C ASN A 80 -1.80 15.50 -22.05
N LYS A 81 -1.87 16.44 -21.11
CA LYS A 81 -3.11 16.75 -20.38
C LYS A 81 -4.17 17.41 -21.25
N GLU A 82 -3.79 18.19 -22.24
CA GLU A 82 -4.68 18.88 -23.17
C GLU A 82 -5.42 17.87 -24.05
N GLU A 83 -4.71 16.86 -24.54
CA GLU A 83 -5.29 15.75 -25.30
C GLU A 83 -6.24 14.94 -24.43
N LEU A 84 -5.83 14.60 -23.21
CA LEU A 84 -6.66 13.90 -22.25
C LEU A 84 -7.96 14.65 -21.94
N GLN A 85 -7.88 15.96 -21.68
CA GLN A 85 -9.05 16.80 -21.45
C GLN A 85 -10.00 16.81 -22.65
N LYS A 86 -9.46 16.96 -23.86
CA LYS A 86 -10.25 16.95 -25.11
C LYS A 86 -10.97 15.61 -25.31
N GLU A 87 -10.26 14.49 -25.14
CA GLU A 87 -10.82 13.16 -25.29
C GLU A 87 -11.97 12.90 -24.32
N LEU A 88 -11.77 13.24 -23.05
CA LEU A 88 -12.80 13.03 -22.03
C LEU A 88 -14.02 13.91 -22.21
N LYS A 89 -13.81 15.17 -22.61
CA LYS A 89 -14.90 16.09 -22.92
C LYS A 89 -15.74 15.60 -24.10
N THR A 90 -15.05 15.24 -25.18
CA THR A 90 -15.72 14.83 -26.43
C THR A 90 -16.47 13.51 -26.28
N LYS A 91 -15.87 12.52 -25.60
CA LYS A 91 -16.45 11.16 -25.54
C LYS A 91 -17.42 10.95 -24.39
N PHE A 92 -17.25 11.66 -23.29
CA PHE A 92 -18.00 11.40 -22.05
C PHE A 92 -18.69 12.63 -21.47
N GLY A 93 -18.48 13.82 -22.05
CA GLY A 93 -18.97 15.05 -21.45
C GLY A 93 -18.36 15.34 -20.09
N ILE A 94 -17.10 14.98 -19.90
CA ILE A 94 -16.36 15.17 -18.63
C ILE A 94 -15.28 16.22 -18.84
N ASP A 95 -15.38 17.33 -18.11
CA ASP A 95 -14.30 18.32 -18.04
C ASP A 95 -13.40 18.04 -16.83
N ILE A 96 -12.07 18.13 -17.06
CA ILE A 96 -11.07 18.14 -15.98
C ILE A 96 -10.66 19.59 -15.73
N VAL A 97 -10.90 20.08 -14.52
CA VAL A 97 -10.48 21.42 -14.09
C VAL A 97 -9.34 21.27 -13.11
N PHE A 98 -8.14 21.66 -13.55
CA PHE A 98 -6.92 21.63 -12.72
C PHE A 98 -6.79 22.87 -11.84
N PHE A 99 -6.18 22.69 -10.66
CA PHE A 99 -5.88 23.76 -9.70
C PHE A 99 -4.38 23.85 -9.48
N GLY A 100 -3.89 25.08 -9.36
CA GLY A 100 -2.48 25.37 -9.17
C GLY A 100 -1.82 25.97 -10.41
N LYS A 101 -0.52 25.79 -10.52
CA LYS A 101 0.25 26.27 -11.68
C LYS A 101 -0.06 25.40 -12.91
N LYS A 102 -0.03 26.00 -14.09
CA LYS A 102 -0.32 25.33 -15.35
C LYS A 102 0.50 24.03 -15.54
N ASP A 103 1.78 24.09 -15.21
CA ASP A 103 2.72 22.99 -15.42
C ASP A 103 2.91 22.11 -14.18
N ALA A 104 2.36 22.51 -13.02
CA ALA A 104 2.42 21.77 -11.76
C ALA A 104 1.13 21.92 -10.97
N PRO A 105 0.00 21.37 -11.45
CA PRO A 105 -1.25 21.38 -10.70
C PRO A 105 -1.13 20.50 -9.46
N TYR A 106 -1.66 20.98 -8.34
CA TYR A 106 -1.69 20.21 -7.08
C TYR A 106 -2.95 19.36 -6.92
N GLY A 107 -3.93 19.52 -7.82
CA GLY A 107 -5.18 18.78 -7.78
C GLY A 107 -6.08 19.11 -8.95
N TYR A 108 -7.22 18.42 -9.02
CA TYR A 108 -8.21 18.65 -10.07
C TYR A 108 -9.61 18.27 -9.61
N MET A 109 -10.62 18.74 -10.34
CA MET A 109 -12.00 18.28 -10.24
C MET A 109 -12.49 17.76 -11.58
N LEU A 110 -13.37 16.79 -11.54
CA LEU A 110 -14.10 16.25 -12.67
C LEU A 110 -15.52 16.88 -12.67
N VAL A 111 -15.85 17.60 -13.71
CA VAL A 111 -17.22 18.08 -13.97
C VAL A 111 -17.86 17.11 -14.93
N ASP A 112 -18.78 16.30 -14.42
CA ASP A 112 -19.53 15.29 -15.19
C ASP A 112 -20.84 15.92 -15.67
N HIS A 113 -20.85 16.44 -16.89
CA HIS A 113 -22.00 17.14 -17.45
C HIS A 113 -23.16 16.20 -17.73
N ALA A 114 -22.90 14.92 -18.02
CA ALA A 114 -23.94 13.93 -18.27
C ALA A 114 -24.77 13.62 -17.02
N ASN A 115 -24.15 13.70 -15.84
CA ASN A 115 -24.80 13.40 -14.56
C ASN A 115 -25.02 14.64 -13.69
N ASN A 116 -24.67 15.83 -14.18
CA ASN A 116 -24.73 17.09 -13.43
C ASN A 116 -24.05 16.98 -12.05
N THR A 117 -22.88 16.35 -12.00
CA THR A 117 -22.14 16.13 -10.77
C THR A 117 -20.71 16.65 -10.87
N ILE A 118 -20.16 16.95 -9.71
CA ILE A 118 -18.76 17.34 -9.61
C ILE A 118 -18.06 16.47 -8.56
N ILE A 119 -16.91 15.94 -8.93
CA ILE A 119 -16.17 14.97 -8.13
C ILE A 119 -14.73 15.46 -7.93
N ASN A 120 -14.29 15.45 -6.67
CA ASN A 120 -12.90 15.74 -6.37
C ASN A 120 -11.99 14.67 -6.98
N GLY A 121 -11.03 15.07 -7.80
CA GLY A 121 -10.13 14.19 -8.52
C GLY A 121 -9.33 13.25 -7.62
N ALA A 122 -8.91 13.69 -6.45
CA ALA A 122 -8.18 12.87 -5.48
C ALA A 122 -8.97 11.63 -5.00
N ARG A 123 -10.31 11.65 -5.11
CA ARG A 123 -11.17 10.48 -4.81
C ARG A 123 -11.18 9.45 -5.93
N VAL A 124 -10.81 9.87 -7.14
CA VAL A 124 -10.81 9.04 -8.34
C VAL A 124 -9.41 8.56 -8.65
N LEU A 125 -8.47 9.49 -8.87
CA LEU A 125 -7.08 9.21 -9.22
C LEU A 125 -6.19 10.34 -8.67
N ALA A 126 -5.02 10.04 -8.14
CA ALA A 126 -4.08 11.08 -7.73
C ALA A 126 -3.62 11.89 -8.95
N VAL A 127 -3.36 13.19 -8.76
CA VAL A 127 -3.00 14.09 -9.88
C VAL A 127 -1.67 13.68 -10.52
N GLU A 128 -0.73 13.20 -9.73
CA GLU A 128 0.56 12.69 -10.20
C GLU A 128 0.38 11.43 -11.06
N GLU A 129 -0.57 10.56 -10.70
CA GLU A 129 -0.91 9.36 -11.46
C GLU A 129 -1.69 9.73 -12.74
N LEU A 130 -2.56 10.75 -12.68
CA LEU A 130 -3.32 11.22 -13.84
C LEU A 130 -2.41 11.86 -14.90
N LEU A 131 -1.38 12.56 -14.49
CA LEU A 131 -0.47 13.28 -15.39
C LEU A 131 0.80 12.49 -15.76
N ASP A 132 0.86 11.22 -15.36
CA ASP A 132 1.93 10.32 -15.81
C ASP A 132 1.56 9.70 -17.16
N PHE A 133 1.92 10.37 -18.24
CA PHE A 133 1.67 9.94 -19.62
C PHE A 133 2.69 8.93 -20.15
N ALA A 134 3.57 8.41 -19.31
CA ALA A 134 4.42 7.28 -19.68
C ALA A 134 3.56 6.05 -20.04
N THR A 135 4.07 5.22 -20.93
CA THR A 135 3.39 3.97 -21.30
C THR A 135 3.25 3.04 -20.08
N PRO A 136 2.28 2.13 -20.07
CA PRO A 136 2.17 1.11 -19.02
C PRO A 136 3.46 0.33 -18.80
N GLU A 137 4.19 0.02 -19.89
CA GLU A 137 5.48 -0.65 -19.85
C GLU A 137 6.56 0.16 -19.12
N GLU A 138 6.68 1.44 -19.45
CA GLU A 138 7.65 2.34 -18.82
C GLU A 138 7.35 2.55 -17.34
N ARG A 139 6.07 2.67 -16.98
CA ARG A 139 5.66 2.77 -15.59
C ARG A 139 5.98 1.51 -14.81
N PHE A 140 5.72 0.33 -15.40
CA PHE A 140 6.06 -0.95 -14.76
C PHE A 140 7.56 -1.11 -14.58
N LYS A 141 8.35 -0.76 -15.62
CA LYS A 141 9.80 -0.78 -15.55
C LYS A 141 10.35 0.10 -14.43
N ARG A 142 9.77 1.29 -14.19
CA ARG A 142 10.18 2.14 -13.05
C ARG A 142 10.04 1.43 -11.71
N ILE A 143 9.00 0.61 -11.53
CA ILE A 143 8.80 -0.17 -10.30
C ILE A 143 9.87 -1.26 -10.19
N GLU A 144 10.17 -1.97 -11.27
CA GLU A 144 11.24 -2.98 -11.31
C GLU A 144 12.60 -2.35 -10.99
N ASP A 145 12.95 -1.25 -11.64
CA ASP A 145 14.20 -0.53 -11.42
C ASP A 145 14.29 0.05 -9.99
N TYR A 146 13.15 0.41 -9.39
CA TYR A 146 13.11 0.85 -8.00
C TYR A 146 13.37 -0.30 -7.03
N ILE A 147 12.78 -1.48 -7.26
CA ILE A 147 13.04 -2.68 -6.46
C ILE A 147 14.51 -3.10 -6.57
N ASP A 148 15.09 -3.10 -7.78
CA ASP A 148 16.50 -3.40 -8.03
C ASP A 148 17.41 -2.46 -7.22
N ARG A 149 17.12 -1.17 -7.26
CA ARG A 149 17.85 -0.15 -6.49
C ARG A 149 17.72 -0.39 -4.99
N LEU A 150 16.55 -0.77 -4.48
CA LEU A 150 16.37 -1.09 -3.06
C LEU A 150 17.24 -2.28 -2.63
N LEU A 151 17.31 -3.34 -3.46
CA LEU A 151 18.17 -4.50 -3.21
C LEU A 151 19.66 -4.15 -3.29
N THR A 152 20.05 -3.26 -4.20
CA THR A 152 21.43 -2.77 -4.33
C THR A 152 21.84 -1.94 -3.09
N LEU A 153 20.98 -1.05 -2.62
CA LEU A 153 21.26 -0.17 -1.48
C LEU A 153 21.17 -0.89 -0.13
N ASN A 154 20.32 -1.87 -0.02
CA ASN A 154 20.18 -2.73 1.15
C ASN A 154 20.08 -4.19 0.71
N PRO A 155 21.21 -4.90 0.59
CA PRO A 155 21.23 -6.29 0.13
C PRO A 155 20.45 -7.27 1.01
N ASN A 156 20.16 -6.90 2.26
CA ASN A 156 19.42 -7.72 3.22
C ASN A 156 17.95 -7.32 3.36
N ILE A 157 17.47 -6.40 2.50
CA ILE A 157 16.08 -5.93 2.56
C ILE A 157 15.09 -7.08 2.37
N THR A 158 14.10 -7.16 3.25
CA THR A 158 13.04 -8.18 3.20
C THR A 158 11.90 -7.78 2.26
N GLN A 159 11.06 -8.76 1.88
CA GLN A 159 9.85 -8.49 1.10
C GLN A 159 8.89 -7.51 1.81
N SER A 160 8.79 -7.61 3.14
CA SER A 160 7.94 -6.71 3.94
C SER A 160 8.42 -5.27 3.86
N GLU A 161 9.72 -5.04 3.98
CA GLU A 161 10.30 -3.70 3.86
C GLU A 161 10.16 -3.13 2.44
N ILE A 162 10.39 -3.95 1.41
CA ILE A 162 10.13 -3.56 0.01
C ILE A 162 8.66 -3.17 -0.14
N TYR A 163 7.72 -3.97 0.36
CA TYR A 163 6.29 -3.67 0.32
C TYR A 163 5.98 -2.30 0.93
N HIS A 164 6.53 -1.98 2.10
CA HIS A 164 6.31 -0.67 2.73
C HIS A 164 6.81 0.51 1.88
N LYS A 165 7.83 0.31 1.05
CA LYS A 165 8.38 1.33 0.17
C LYS A 165 7.59 1.48 -1.14
N ILE A 166 7.15 0.36 -1.76
CA ILE A 166 6.44 0.39 -3.05
C ILE A 166 4.93 0.58 -2.93
N ARG A 167 4.32 0.30 -1.77
CA ARG A 167 2.86 0.41 -1.57
C ARG A 167 2.30 1.82 -1.83
N LYS A 168 3.10 2.87 -1.62
CA LYS A 168 2.70 4.25 -1.93
C LYS A 168 2.45 4.44 -3.42
N GLN A 169 3.14 3.66 -4.26
CA GLN A 169 2.97 3.61 -5.70
C GLN A 169 1.89 2.60 -6.12
N ARG A 170 1.15 2.02 -5.14
CA ARG A 170 0.12 0.99 -5.35
C ARG A 170 0.67 -0.29 -5.99
N ALA A 171 1.95 -0.56 -5.79
CA ALA A 171 2.60 -1.80 -6.17
C ALA A 171 2.74 -2.74 -4.97
N TYR A 172 2.76 -4.04 -5.22
CA TYR A 172 3.08 -5.04 -4.21
C TYR A 172 3.68 -6.30 -4.85
N ILE A 173 4.37 -7.10 -4.03
CA ILE A 173 4.94 -8.37 -4.42
C ILE A 173 4.20 -9.49 -3.68
N LYS A 174 3.81 -10.51 -4.41
CA LYS A 174 3.21 -11.74 -3.85
C LYS A 174 3.72 -12.95 -4.60
N LYS A 175 4.32 -13.91 -3.87
CA LYS A 175 4.87 -15.14 -4.45
C LYS A 175 5.80 -14.92 -5.64
N GLY A 176 6.72 -13.96 -5.53
CA GLY A 176 7.67 -13.64 -6.60
C GLY A 176 7.08 -12.93 -7.81
N ILE A 177 5.85 -12.43 -7.72
CA ILE A 177 5.17 -11.68 -8.78
C ILE A 177 4.95 -10.25 -8.32
N ILE A 178 5.35 -9.28 -9.13
CA ILE A 178 5.04 -7.85 -8.95
C ILE A 178 3.64 -7.60 -9.52
N TYR A 179 2.80 -6.92 -8.75
CA TYR A 179 1.49 -6.43 -9.16
C TYR A 179 1.50 -4.91 -9.15
N PHE A 180 1.17 -4.30 -10.27
CA PHE A 180 1.13 -2.86 -10.41
C PHE A 180 0.19 -2.45 -11.56
N ASP A 181 -0.67 -1.45 -11.33
CA ASP A 181 -1.58 -0.83 -12.30
C ASP A 181 -2.41 -1.83 -13.15
N GLY A 182 -2.88 -2.90 -12.51
CA GLY A 182 -3.67 -3.96 -13.16
C GLY A 182 -2.84 -4.96 -13.96
N GLN A 183 -1.52 -4.80 -14.01
CA GLN A 183 -0.59 -5.76 -14.61
C GLN A 183 0.09 -6.61 -13.55
N SER A 184 0.62 -7.76 -13.96
CA SER A 184 1.44 -8.60 -13.10
C SER A 184 2.59 -9.19 -13.90
N ARG A 185 3.78 -9.22 -13.30
CA ARG A 185 4.99 -9.80 -13.91
C ARG A 185 5.82 -10.53 -12.86
N PRO A 186 6.47 -11.64 -13.23
CA PRO A 186 7.41 -12.28 -12.32
C PRO A 186 8.59 -11.35 -12.04
N LEU A 187 9.08 -11.38 -10.80
CA LEU A 187 10.38 -10.78 -10.48
C LEU A 187 11.48 -11.42 -11.34
N LYS A 188 12.49 -10.65 -11.68
CA LYS A 188 13.71 -11.21 -12.27
C LYS A 188 14.28 -12.27 -11.33
N PRO A 189 14.80 -13.40 -11.84
CA PRO A 189 15.24 -14.53 -11.01
C PRO A 189 16.15 -14.11 -9.85
N PHE A 190 17.15 -13.29 -10.11
CA PHE A 190 18.10 -12.82 -9.08
C PHE A 190 17.44 -12.00 -7.97
N MET A 191 16.41 -11.20 -8.29
CA MET A 191 15.64 -10.43 -7.30
C MET A 191 14.78 -11.36 -6.45
N ALA A 192 14.13 -12.33 -7.07
CA ALA A 192 13.30 -13.31 -6.38
C ALA A 192 14.14 -14.13 -5.39
N GLU A 193 15.32 -14.61 -5.83
CA GLU A 193 16.26 -15.36 -5.00
C GLU A 193 16.80 -14.52 -3.84
N ALA A 194 17.19 -13.26 -4.09
CA ALA A 194 17.67 -12.36 -3.04
C ALA A 194 16.60 -12.09 -1.98
N ILE A 195 15.39 -11.77 -2.39
CA ILE A 195 14.26 -11.52 -1.48
C ILE A 195 13.91 -12.77 -0.69
N ASP A 196 13.86 -13.94 -1.32
CA ASP A 196 13.55 -15.21 -0.65
C ASP A 196 14.64 -15.56 0.38
N ARG A 197 15.92 -15.42 0.02
CA ARG A 197 17.05 -15.57 0.95
C ARG A 197 16.91 -14.63 2.16
N ASN A 198 16.68 -13.35 1.92
CA ASN A 198 16.56 -12.35 2.97
C ASN A 198 15.37 -12.62 3.90
N ASN A 199 14.23 -13.06 3.35
CA ASN A 199 13.08 -13.46 4.16
C ASN A 199 13.40 -14.67 5.04
N ARG A 200 14.16 -15.65 4.55
CA ARG A 200 14.58 -16.83 5.34
C ARG A 200 15.55 -16.45 6.43
N ILE A 201 16.52 -15.56 6.15
CA ILE A 201 17.43 -15.02 7.17
C ILE A 201 16.63 -14.30 8.26
N ALA A 202 15.74 -13.38 7.89
CA ALA A 202 14.90 -12.66 8.83
C ALA A 202 14.03 -13.62 9.69
N MET A 203 13.55 -14.73 9.13
CA MET A 203 12.84 -15.74 9.91
C MET A 203 13.72 -16.38 10.99
N VAL A 204 15.00 -16.69 10.70
CA VAL A 204 15.93 -17.21 11.72
C VAL A 204 16.19 -16.17 12.81
N GLU A 205 16.41 -14.91 12.41
CA GLU A 205 16.65 -13.80 13.35
C GLU A 205 15.47 -13.54 14.29
N MET A 206 14.23 -13.73 13.82
CA MET A 206 13.03 -13.60 14.65
C MET A 206 13.00 -14.61 15.82
N PHE A 207 13.61 -15.77 15.67
CA PHE A 207 13.73 -16.76 16.76
C PHE A 207 14.76 -16.36 17.83
N ASN A 208 15.59 -15.34 17.55
CA ASN A 208 16.59 -14.85 18.49
C ASN A 208 17.45 -15.98 19.10
N PRO A 209 18.14 -16.83 18.29
CA PRO A 209 18.94 -17.94 18.80
C PRO A 209 20.05 -17.45 19.71
N VAL A 210 20.24 -18.11 20.86
CA VAL A 210 21.24 -17.74 21.87
C VAL A 210 22.42 -18.71 21.83
N THR A 211 22.22 -19.94 21.35
CA THR A 211 23.27 -20.94 21.24
C THR A 211 23.58 -21.28 19.78
N GLU A 212 24.81 -21.75 19.54
CA GLU A 212 25.21 -22.21 18.20
C GLU A 212 24.36 -23.38 17.70
N ALA A 213 23.98 -24.29 18.61
CA ALA A 213 23.13 -25.43 18.27
C ALA A 213 21.73 -25.01 17.81
N GLU A 214 21.12 -24.04 18.47
CA GLU A 214 19.83 -23.44 18.02
C GLU A 214 19.97 -22.78 16.66
N ARG A 215 21.02 -22.00 16.46
CA ARG A 215 21.32 -21.34 15.21
C ARG A 215 21.49 -22.33 14.07
N ASP A 216 22.28 -23.39 14.29
CA ASP A 216 22.51 -24.45 13.30
C ASP A 216 21.20 -25.17 12.92
N LEU A 217 20.38 -25.48 13.94
CA LEU A 217 19.08 -26.11 13.71
C LEU A 217 18.14 -25.20 12.89
N LEU A 218 18.06 -23.92 13.24
CA LEU A 218 17.24 -22.97 12.49
C LEU A 218 17.77 -22.76 11.07
N CYS A 219 19.10 -22.74 10.87
CA CYS A 219 19.72 -22.72 9.55
C CYS A 219 19.28 -23.94 8.69
N LYS A 220 19.28 -25.14 9.28
CA LYS A 220 18.79 -26.35 8.58
C LYS A 220 17.29 -26.23 8.23
N ILE A 221 16.47 -25.80 9.18
CA ILE A 221 15.01 -25.66 9.00
C ILE A 221 14.69 -24.69 7.89
N PHE A 222 15.26 -23.48 7.92
CA PHE A 222 14.98 -22.40 6.98
C PHE A 222 15.85 -22.44 5.73
N LYS A 223 16.78 -23.42 5.62
CA LYS A 223 17.70 -23.56 4.49
C LYS A 223 18.53 -22.30 4.24
N VAL A 224 19.07 -21.71 5.31
CA VAL A 224 19.93 -20.54 5.29
C VAL A 224 21.37 -20.98 5.49
N PRO A 225 22.33 -20.58 4.63
CA PRO A 225 23.75 -20.80 4.89
C PRO A 225 24.19 -20.09 6.18
N ARG A 226 24.90 -20.77 7.06
CA ARG A 226 25.33 -20.21 8.33
C ARG A 226 26.13 -18.91 8.22
N LYS A 227 26.94 -18.78 7.17
CA LYS A 227 27.71 -17.58 6.85
C LYS A 227 26.87 -16.33 6.59
N ASP A 228 25.59 -16.49 6.27
CA ASP A 228 24.67 -15.41 5.94
C ASP A 228 23.95 -14.84 7.18
N LEU A 229 24.14 -15.46 8.36
CA LEU A 229 23.56 -14.98 9.63
C LEU A 229 24.55 -14.07 10.37
N VAL A 230 23.96 -13.07 11.01
CA VAL A 230 24.66 -12.19 11.96
C VAL A 230 24.88 -12.92 13.29
N ASP A 231 25.59 -12.33 14.22
CA ASP A 231 25.95 -12.89 15.52
C ASP A 231 24.75 -13.38 16.33
N ILE A 232 24.98 -14.38 17.18
CA ILE A 232 23.98 -14.91 18.12
C ILE A 232 23.58 -13.84 19.12
N SER A 233 22.33 -13.85 19.56
CA SER A 233 21.88 -12.97 20.63
C SER A 233 22.50 -13.38 21.95
N PRO A 234 23.01 -12.44 22.77
CA PRO A 234 23.62 -12.77 24.07
C PRO A 234 22.59 -13.16 25.13
N GLU A 235 21.29 -12.84 24.94
CA GLU A 235 20.28 -12.96 25.98
C GLU A 235 18.96 -13.54 25.48
N ARG A 236 18.32 -14.35 26.34
CA ARG A 236 16.96 -14.86 26.14
C ARG A 236 15.92 -13.73 26.28
N THR A 237 14.86 -13.79 25.49
CA THR A 237 13.72 -12.90 25.67
C THR A 237 12.83 -13.36 26.84
N HIS A 238 12.06 -12.45 27.44
CA HIS A 238 11.08 -12.83 28.47
C HIS A 238 10.02 -13.82 27.95
N TYR A 239 9.66 -13.78 26.67
CA TYR A 239 8.77 -14.77 26.05
C TYR A 239 9.33 -16.19 26.08
N TYR A 240 10.64 -16.35 25.99
CA TYR A 240 11.29 -17.64 26.17
C TYR A 240 11.07 -18.18 27.58
N THR A 241 11.32 -17.38 28.60
CA THR A 241 11.12 -17.76 30.00
C THR A 241 9.68 -18.17 30.29
N ASP A 242 8.71 -17.40 29.79
CA ASP A 242 7.29 -17.72 29.94
C ASP A 242 6.93 -19.04 29.25
N ALA A 243 7.50 -19.32 28.08
CA ALA A 243 7.29 -20.55 27.35
C ALA A 243 7.91 -21.76 28.09
N VAL A 244 9.12 -21.62 28.63
CA VAL A 244 9.76 -22.66 29.45
C VAL A 244 8.92 -22.97 30.69
N ASN A 245 8.40 -21.96 31.39
CA ASN A 245 7.56 -22.17 32.56
C ASN A 245 6.27 -22.91 32.21
N ARG A 246 5.63 -22.57 31.11
CA ARG A 246 4.43 -23.31 30.61
C ARG A 246 4.77 -24.77 30.28
N LEU A 247 5.91 -25.03 29.66
CA LEU A 247 6.32 -26.42 29.41
C LEU A 247 6.60 -27.16 30.74
N ARG A 248 7.20 -26.54 31.77
CA ARG A 248 7.40 -27.13 33.08
C ARG A 248 6.07 -27.54 33.73
N GLU A 249 5.03 -26.72 33.63
CA GLU A 249 3.69 -27.05 34.13
C GLU A 249 3.15 -28.30 33.43
N ILE A 250 3.31 -28.44 32.10
CA ILE A 250 2.87 -29.63 31.34
C ILE A 250 3.65 -30.89 31.75
N PHE A 251 4.98 -30.78 31.95
CA PHE A 251 5.81 -31.93 32.34
C PHE A 251 5.57 -32.38 33.79
N ASN A 252 5.10 -31.48 34.66
CA ASN A 252 4.81 -31.77 36.05
C ASN A 252 3.35 -32.18 36.31
N ASP A 253 2.49 -32.14 35.30
CA ASP A 253 1.08 -32.53 35.43
C ASP A 253 0.93 -34.05 35.34
N GLU A 254 0.75 -34.71 36.48
CA GLU A 254 0.56 -36.18 36.60
C GLU A 254 -0.70 -36.69 35.87
N ASN A 255 -1.66 -35.80 35.53
CA ASN A 255 -2.89 -36.15 34.86
C ASN A 255 -2.79 -36.14 33.33
N VAL A 256 -1.62 -35.76 32.76
CA VAL A 256 -1.44 -35.69 31.31
C VAL A 256 -1.19 -37.10 30.74
N SER A 257 -2.14 -37.58 29.95
CA SER A 257 -2.03 -38.87 29.27
C SER A 257 -0.93 -38.94 28.21
N SER A 258 -0.52 -37.77 27.67
CA SER A 258 0.60 -37.63 26.71
C SER A 258 1.18 -36.25 26.75
N VAL A 259 2.37 -36.10 27.29
CA VAL A 259 3.14 -34.82 27.31
C VAL A 259 3.37 -34.29 25.91
N ARG A 260 3.67 -35.15 24.92
CA ARG A 260 3.86 -34.77 23.52
C ARG A 260 2.62 -34.10 22.91
N SER A 261 1.42 -34.64 23.19
CA SER A 261 0.15 -34.07 22.69
C SER A 261 -0.11 -32.71 23.29
N ARG A 262 0.14 -32.53 24.58
CA ARG A 262 -0.05 -31.20 25.23
C ARG A 262 0.93 -30.15 24.73
N ILE A 263 2.20 -30.50 24.51
CA ILE A 263 3.20 -29.62 23.90
C ILE A 263 2.75 -29.19 22.51
N HIS A 264 2.16 -30.10 21.72
CA HIS A 264 1.63 -29.78 20.41
C HIS A 264 0.39 -28.87 20.49
N GLU A 265 -0.51 -29.07 21.45
CA GLU A 265 -1.67 -28.21 21.70
C GLU A 265 -1.26 -26.78 22.04
N GLU A 266 -0.12 -26.59 22.76
CA GLU A 266 0.49 -25.30 23.04
C GLU A 266 1.18 -24.67 21.79
N GLY A 267 1.11 -25.32 20.64
CA GLY A 267 1.65 -24.84 19.38
C GLY A 267 3.13 -25.13 19.14
N PHE A 268 3.71 -26.02 19.93
CA PHE A 268 5.11 -26.45 19.74
C PHE A 268 5.20 -27.70 18.87
N THR A 269 6.21 -27.75 18.02
CA THR A 269 6.63 -28.93 17.27
C THR A 269 7.89 -29.48 17.90
N ILE A 270 7.91 -30.76 18.23
CA ILE A 270 9.09 -31.42 18.78
C ILE A 270 9.98 -31.86 17.63
N ARG A 271 11.26 -31.54 17.72
CA ARG A 271 12.28 -31.98 16.79
C ARG A 271 13.45 -32.61 17.51
N GLN A 272 13.79 -33.82 17.11
CA GLN A 272 14.92 -34.58 17.65
C GLN A 272 16.11 -34.44 16.70
N GLU A 273 17.24 -34.00 17.20
CA GLU A 273 18.57 -34.02 16.57
C GLU A 273 19.46 -35.02 17.30
N GLU A 274 20.67 -35.24 16.82
CA GLU A 274 21.56 -36.31 17.36
C GLU A 274 21.84 -36.13 18.86
N ASP A 275 22.10 -34.91 19.29
CA ASP A 275 22.57 -34.59 20.65
C ASP A 275 21.51 -33.90 21.53
N ALA A 276 20.36 -33.50 20.96
CA ALA A 276 19.36 -32.72 21.69
C ALA A 276 17.95 -32.81 21.09
N THR A 277 16.97 -32.59 21.94
CA THR A 277 15.56 -32.48 21.55
C THR A 277 15.09 -31.03 21.72
N TYR A 278 14.40 -30.51 20.72
CA TYR A 278 13.91 -29.14 20.70
C TYR A 278 12.38 -29.07 20.61
N ALA A 279 11.81 -28.10 21.33
CA ALA A 279 10.44 -27.67 21.15
C ALA A 279 10.44 -26.32 20.39
N ILE A 280 9.77 -26.25 19.23
CA ILE A 280 9.80 -25.10 18.34
C ILE A 280 8.38 -24.58 18.14
N ASN A 281 8.12 -23.32 18.50
CA ASN A 281 6.88 -22.63 18.20
C ASN A 281 7.11 -21.63 17.04
N PHE A 282 6.71 -22.02 15.84
CA PHE A 282 6.88 -21.22 14.63
C PHE A 282 6.03 -19.93 14.62
N LYS A 283 4.93 -19.91 15.35
CA LYS A 283 4.04 -18.75 15.42
C LYS A 283 4.58 -17.67 16.36
N GLN A 284 5.18 -18.10 17.46
CA GLN A 284 5.74 -17.21 18.47
C GLN A 284 7.25 -16.98 18.27
N HIS A 285 7.87 -17.65 17.31
CA HIS A 285 9.31 -17.62 17.03
C HIS A 285 10.15 -18.00 18.27
N ILE A 286 9.78 -19.11 18.93
CA ILE A 286 10.47 -19.61 20.12
C ILE A 286 11.07 -20.96 19.80
N ILE A 287 12.33 -21.16 20.18
CA ILE A 287 13.04 -22.43 20.16
C ILE A 287 13.56 -22.72 21.57
N ILE A 288 13.25 -23.91 22.09
CA ILE A 288 13.65 -24.35 23.44
C ILE A 288 14.41 -25.66 23.30
N ASN A 289 15.63 -25.72 23.81
CA ASN A 289 16.37 -26.96 23.93
C ASN A 289 15.87 -27.71 25.16
N LEU A 290 15.01 -28.71 24.95
CA LEU A 290 14.40 -29.49 26.02
C LEU A 290 15.45 -30.29 26.82
N THR A 291 16.55 -30.70 26.19
CA THR A 291 17.63 -31.41 26.83
C THR A 291 18.38 -30.53 27.80
N GLU A 292 18.75 -29.30 27.43
CA GLU A 292 19.40 -28.30 28.30
C GLU A 292 18.49 -27.85 29.45
N GLU A 293 17.18 -27.73 29.20
CA GLU A 293 16.19 -27.35 30.22
C GLU A 293 15.77 -28.52 31.12
N ASN A 294 16.42 -29.70 30.96
CA ASN A 294 16.16 -30.95 31.72
C ASN A 294 14.72 -31.49 31.58
N PHE A 295 14.10 -31.30 30.43
CA PHE A 295 12.81 -31.93 30.12
C PHE A 295 13.01 -33.34 29.56
N ASN A 296 12.40 -34.35 30.16
CA ASN A 296 12.49 -35.74 29.72
C ASN A 296 11.18 -36.16 28.99
N LEU A 297 11.28 -36.40 27.68
CA LEU A 297 10.19 -36.86 26.84
C LEU A 297 10.14 -38.42 26.84
N GLN A 298 9.92 -39.07 27.98
CA GLN A 298 9.67 -40.52 28.00
C GLN A 298 8.32 -40.87 27.38
#